data_55dd1d9a3e7fcca1b4e5defd87f4f75e
#
_entry.id   55dd1d9a3e7fcca1b4e5defd87f4f75e
#
_cell.length_a   1.000
_cell.length_b   1.000
_cell.length_c   1.000
_cell.angle_alpha   90.00
_cell.angle_beta   90.00
_cell.angle_gamma   90.00
#
_symmetry.space_group_name_H-M   'P 1'
#
loop_
_entity.id
_entity.type
_entity.pdbx_description
1 polymer ?
#
loop_
_entity_poly.entity_id
_entity_poly.type
_entity_poly.pdbx_seq_one_letter_code
_entity_poly.pdbx_strand_id
1 'polypeptide(L)' 'MKVESLGRNKTQVITKDRAILISYSTPVACLMRQDGKWKAYKTSKYHSVTTSRHINDWFKQWSDVAEQKDQSWFDKLLDT' A
#
# COMPACT_ATOMS: atom_id res chain seq x y z
N MET A 1 2.60 0.74 -15.98
CA MET A 1 2.82 1.18 -14.58
C MET A 1 2.57 2.66 -14.46
N LYS A 2 1.86 3.08 -13.45
CA LYS A 2 1.55 4.47 -13.21
C LYS A 2 1.99 4.86 -11.80
N VAL A 3 2.71 5.98 -11.68
CA VAL A 3 3.15 6.51 -10.40
C VAL A 3 2.43 7.83 -10.16
N GLU A 4 1.69 7.93 -9.07
CA GLU A 4 0.91 9.12 -8.74
C GLU A 4 1.28 9.66 -7.37
N SER A 5 1.54 10.96 -7.29
CA SER A 5 1.66 11.62 -6.01
C SER A 5 0.27 11.86 -5.43
N LEU A 6 0.05 11.42 -4.20
CA LEU A 6 -1.21 11.61 -3.49
C LEU A 6 -1.14 12.77 -2.50
N GLY A 7 0.00 13.43 -2.45
CA GLY A 7 0.25 14.50 -1.53
C GLY A 7 1.69 14.45 -1.05
N ARG A 8 1.99 15.25 -0.05
CA ARG A 8 3.34 15.31 0.49
C ARG A 8 3.71 13.99 1.15
N ASN A 9 4.83 13.42 0.73
CA ASN A 9 5.37 12.16 1.26
C ASN A 9 4.44 10.96 1.08
N LYS A 10 3.52 11.03 0.13
CA LYS A 10 2.55 9.96 -0.11
C LYS A 10 2.41 9.74 -1.61
N THR A 11 2.70 8.53 -2.05
CA THR A 11 2.72 8.16 -3.47
C THR A 11 2.05 6.80 -3.65
N GLN A 12 1.38 6.60 -4.77
CA GLN A 12 0.91 5.27 -5.13
C GLN A 12 1.49 4.84 -6.46
N VAL A 13 1.79 3.55 -6.56
CA VAL A 13 2.25 2.92 -7.80
C VAL A 13 1.16 1.97 -8.25
N ILE A 14 0.62 2.19 -9.43
CA ILE A 14 -0.46 1.37 -9.97
C ILE A 14 0.06 0.56 -11.14
N THR A 15 -0.13 -0.75 -11.07
CA THR A 15 0.11 -1.66 -12.17
C THR A 15 -1.20 -2.33 -12.56
N LYS A 16 -1.17 -3.24 -13.53
CA LYS A 16 -2.37 -3.93 -13.99
C LYS A 16 -3.13 -4.64 -12.85
N ASP A 17 -2.39 -5.27 -11.93
CA ASP A 17 -2.99 -6.11 -10.89
C ASP A 17 -2.71 -5.63 -9.46
N ARG A 18 -2.10 -4.47 -9.29
CA ARG A 18 -1.68 -3.97 -7.98
C ARG A 18 -1.80 -2.48 -7.87
N ALA A 19 -2.05 -2.03 -6.65
CA ALA A 19 -1.85 -0.64 -6.26
C ALA A 19 -1.05 -0.66 -4.97
N ILE A 20 0.07 0.04 -4.93
CA ILE A 20 0.98 0.04 -3.79
C ILE A 20 1.08 1.44 -3.22
N LEU A 21 0.81 1.58 -1.93
CA LEU A 21 0.97 2.86 -1.25
C LEU A 21 2.39 2.97 -0.69
N ILE A 22 3.05 4.07 -1.04
CA ILE A 22 4.39 4.38 -0.53
C ILE A 22 4.28 5.60 0.37
N SER A 23 4.67 5.45 1.63
CA SER A 23 4.72 6.55 2.60
C SER A 23 6.18 6.92 2.78
N TYR A 24 6.51 8.19 2.52
CA TYR A 24 7.89 8.64 2.39
C TYR A 24 8.57 7.86 1.26
N SER A 25 9.47 6.94 1.55
CA SER A 25 10.10 6.10 0.54
C SER A 25 9.87 4.61 0.79
N THR A 26 8.89 4.26 1.62
CA THR A 26 8.65 2.90 2.10
C THR A 26 7.28 2.40 1.66
N PRO A 27 7.18 1.24 1.00
CA PRO A 27 5.89 0.63 0.69
C PRO A 27 5.23 0.12 1.98
N VAL A 28 3.99 0.53 2.24
CA VAL A 28 3.32 0.22 3.51
C VAL A 28 1.94 -0.39 3.35
N ALA A 29 1.37 -0.35 2.16
CA ALA A 29 0.06 -0.92 1.91
C ALA A 29 -0.05 -1.33 0.45
N CYS A 30 -0.94 -2.25 0.17
CA CYS A 30 -1.09 -2.80 -1.17
C CYS A 30 -2.51 -3.30 -1.39
N LEU A 31 -3.03 -3.07 -2.58
CA LEU A 31 -4.20 -3.76 -3.10
C LEU A 31 -3.71 -4.67 -4.21
N MET A 32 -4.09 -5.92 -4.18
CA MET A 32 -3.64 -6.91 -5.14
C MET A 32 -4.83 -7.68 -5.67
N ARG A 33 -4.89 -7.83 -6.99
CA ARG A 33 -5.93 -8.61 -7.63
C ARG A 33 -5.49 -10.06 -7.72
N GLN A 34 -6.30 -10.95 -7.13
CA GLN A 34 -6.06 -12.38 -7.15
C GLN A 34 -7.37 -13.10 -7.47
N ASP A 35 -7.36 -13.94 -8.49
CA ASP A 35 -8.52 -14.73 -8.89
C ASP A 35 -9.78 -13.87 -9.13
N GLY A 36 -9.59 -12.71 -9.74
CA GLY A 36 -10.67 -11.77 -10.03
C GLY A 36 -11.16 -10.97 -8.84
N LYS A 37 -10.52 -11.11 -7.68
CA LYS A 37 -10.89 -10.40 -6.47
C LYS A 37 -9.74 -9.53 -5.99
N TRP A 38 -10.08 -8.36 -5.47
CA TRP A 38 -9.10 -7.46 -4.86
C TRP A 38 -8.92 -7.78 -3.39
N LYS A 39 -7.69 -7.92 -2.95
CA LYS A 39 -7.34 -8.11 -1.55
C LYS A 39 -6.47 -6.96 -1.07
N ALA A 40 -6.69 -6.54 0.17
CA ALA A 40 -5.97 -5.44 0.78
C ALA A 40 -4.94 -5.97 1.77
N TYR A 41 -3.75 -5.38 1.76
CA TYR A 41 -2.66 -5.73 2.68
C TYR A 41 -2.07 -4.46 3.26
N LYS A 42 -1.66 -4.53 4.51
CA LYS A 42 -0.94 -3.43 5.17
C LYS A 42 0.23 -3.97 5.96
N THR A 43 1.27 -3.14 6.13
CA THR A 43 2.43 -3.55 6.91
C THR A 43 2.06 -3.73 8.37
N SER A 44 2.62 -4.78 9.00
CA SER A 44 2.47 -5.00 10.43
C SER A 44 3.42 -4.12 11.24
N LYS A 45 4.40 -3.53 10.59
CA LYS A 45 5.38 -2.66 11.25
C LYS A 45 4.80 -1.28 11.49
N TYR A 46 4.93 -0.77 12.72
CA TYR A 46 4.59 0.60 13.03
C TYR A 46 5.75 1.51 12.62
N HIS A 47 5.47 2.49 11.77
CA HIS A 47 6.48 3.47 11.32
C HIS A 47 6.33 4.81 12.04
N SER A 48 5.15 5.39 11.96
CA SER A 48 4.87 6.68 12.61
C SER A 48 3.36 6.94 12.58
N VAL A 49 2.93 7.95 13.33
CA VAL A 49 1.52 8.39 13.30
C VAL A 49 1.16 8.87 11.90
N THR A 50 2.06 9.58 11.23
CA THR A 50 1.81 10.09 9.87
C THR A 50 1.63 8.96 8.88
N THR A 51 2.49 7.93 8.93
CA THR A 51 2.37 6.76 8.06
C THR A 51 1.07 6.01 8.32
N SER A 52 0.69 5.86 9.59
CA SER A 52 -0.58 5.20 9.94
C SER A 52 -1.78 5.96 9.36
N ARG A 53 -1.75 7.28 9.39
CA ARG A 53 -2.79 8.10 8.76
C ARG A 53 -2.82 7.91 7.24
N HIS A 54 -1.66 7.85 6.60
CA HIS A 54 -1.56 7.60 5.16
C HIS A 54 -2.24 6.28 4.80
N ILE A 55 -1.97 5.23 5.57
CA ILE A 55 -2.55 3.91 5.34
C ILE A 55 -4.07 3.96 5.53
N ASN A 56 -4.55 4.54 6.62
CA ASN A 56 -5.98 4.60 6.92
C ASN A 56 -6.73 5.43 5.87
N ASP A 57 -6.18 6.57 5.47
CA ASP A 57 -6.81 7.43 4.47
C ASP A 57 -6.88 6.75 3.11
N TRP A 58 -5.82 6.02 2.76
CA TRP A 58 -5.77 5.31 1.50
C TRP A 58 -6.82 4.20 1.44
N PHE A 59 -6.99 3.43 2.53
CA PHE A 59 -7.96 2.36 2.58
C PHE A 59 -9.41 2.83 2.68
N LYS A 60 -9.67 4.07 3.09
CA LYS A 60 -11.02 4.60 3.10
C LYS A 60 -11.69 4.53 1.72
N GLN A 61 -10.91 4.65 0.66
CA GLN A 61 -11.42 4.59 -0.71
C GLN A 61 -11.83 3.18 -1.12
N TRP A 62 -11.29 2.17 -0.44
CA TRP A 62 -11.41 0.78 -0.86
C TRP A 62 -12.20 -0.08 0.12
N SER A 63 -12.45 0.42 1.30
CA SER A 63 -13.36 -0.11 2.33
C SER A 63 -13.17 -1.55 2.80
N ASP A 64 -12.04 -2.16 2.62
CA ASP A 64 -11.86 -3.55 2.99
C ASP A 64 -10.97 -3.76 4.19
N VAL A 65 -11.16 -4.93 4.83
CA VAL A 65 -10.29 -5.38 5.91
C VAL A 65 -8.94 -5.73 5.30
N ALA A 66 -7.88 -5.10 5.79
CA ALA A 66 -6.54 -5.34 5.31
C ALA A 66 -5.86 -6.45 6.12
N GLU A 67 -5.27 -7.41 5.42
CA GLU A 67 -4.44 -8.43 6.03
C GLU A 67 -3.06 -7.86 6.31
N GLN A 68 -2.47 -8.19 7.45
CA GLN A 68 -1.13 -7.71 7.80
C GLN A 68 -0.04 -8.62 7.24
N LYS A 69 1.01 -7.99 6.71
CA LYS A 69 2.21 -8.68 6.22
C LYS A 69 3.44 -8.00 6.78
N ASP A 70 4.55 -8.73 6.86
CA ASP A 70 5.83 -8.17 7.30
C ASP A 70 6.32 -7.07 6.37
N GLN A 71 7.09 -6.14 6.89
CA GLN A 71 7.67 -5.09 6.06
C GLN A 71 8.52 -5.68 4.93
N SER A 72 9.22 -6.78 5.18
CA SER A 72 10.01 -7.44 4.14
C SER A 72 9.17 -7.89 2.94
N TRP A 73 7.93 -8.28 3.19
CA TRP A 73 7.00 -8.65 2.11
C TRP A 73 6.72 -7.45 1.19
N PHE A 74 6.53 -6.27 1.81
CA PHE A 74 6.30 -5.04 1.04
C PHE A 74 7.55 -4.58 0.30
N ASP A 75 8.71 -4.71 0.93
CA ASP A 75 9.97 -4.32 0.31
C ASP A 75 10.23 -5.12 -0.96
N LYS A 76 9.82 -6.37 -1.00
CA LYS A 76 9.97 -7.23 -2.16
C LYS A 76 9.01 -6.88 -3.30
N LEU A 77 7.90 -6.22 -3.01
CA LEU A 77 6.92 -5.86 -4.05
C LEU A 77 7.51 -4.92 -5.09
N LEU A 78 8.41 -4.05 -4.68
CA LEU A 78 9.03 -3.07 -5.58
C LEU A 78 10.22 -3.62 -6.34
N ASP A 79 10.72 -4.78 -5.93
CA ASP A 79 11.88 -5.41 -6.55
C ASP A 79 11.51 -6.38 -7.68
N THR A 80 10.24 -6.58 -7.94
CA THR A 80 9.78 -7.52 -8.98
C THR A 80 9.27 -6.82 -10.23
#